data_cea781c4a490a848f655da462a93f45a
#
_entry.id   cea781c4a490a848f655da462a93f45a
#
_cell.length_a   1.000
_cell.length_b   1.000
_cell.length_c   1.000
_cell.angle_alpha   90.00
_cell.angle_beta   90.00
_cell.angle_gamma   90.00
#
_symmetry.space_group_name_H-M   'P 1'
#
loop_
_entity.id
_entity.type
_entity.pdbx_description
1 polymer ?
#
loop_
_entity_poly.entity_id
_entity_poly.type
_entity_poly.pdbx_seq_one_letter_code
_entity_poly.pdbx_strand_id
1 'polypeptide(L)'
;MDQEMIRQAAKNMLTVNMNLKPGEKVLFLTDVPTEKDWERPLPVLQDLTKRALFTRNVFDLVKADFLQNSFDFLAYAATCQNGTEPPAGVAEKMQQYDVVIMMNSYSLSHTNARTQASERGVRIASMPGIEPEMFLSGGPMQADYAKVKEVTAVWAKKLTATRRVRVLSAQGTNLSFSVEGRTGLEDHGLFGAKGEWGNL
;
A
#
# COMPACT_ATOMS: atom_id res chain seq x y z
N MET A 1 -18.96 7.48 10.19
CA MET A 1 -17.76 7.55 9.31
C MET A 1 -18.14 8.37 8.09
N ASP A 2 -17.35 9.36 7.71
CA ASP A 2 -17.63 10.26 6.58
C ASP A 2 -17.32 9.54 5.26
N GLN A 3 -18.35 8.99 4.62
CA GLN A 3 -18.23 8.20 3.40
C GLN A 3 -17.76 9.04 2.20
N GLU A 4 -18.15 10.33 2.16
CA GLU A 4 -17.75 11.20 1.04
C GLU A 4 -16.25 11.54 1.13
N MET A 5 -15.74 11.76 2.33
CA MET A 5 -14.31 11.99 2.54
C MET A 5 -13.47 10.78 2.18
N ILE A 6 -13.93 9.57 2.57
CA ILE A 6 -13.28 8.30 2.19
C ILE A 6 -13.31 8.13 0.67
N ARG A 7 -14.45 8.38 0.02
CA ARG A 7 -14.59 8.30 -1.43
C ARG A 7 -13.62 9.23 -2.14
N GLN A 8 -13.54 10.50 -1.70
CA GLN A 8 -12.63 11.47 -2.31
C GLN A 8 -11.16 11.07 -2.14
N ALA A 9 -10.74 10.62 -0.96
CA ALA A 9 -9.39 10.13 -0.71
C ALA A 9 -9.06 8.90 -1.59
N ALA A 10 -9.98 7.96 -1.70
CA ALA A 10 -9.81 6.79 -2.55
C ALA A 10 -9.78 7.14 -4.05
N LYS A 11 -10.54 8.15 -4.50
CA LYS A 11 -10.41 8.70 -5.87
C LYS A 11 -9.03 9.31 -6.10
N ASN A 12 -8.52 10.10 -5.16
CA ASN A 12 -7.18 10.69 -5.23
C ASN A 12 -6.10 9.59 -5.27
N MET A 13 -6.26 8.53 -4.47
CA MET A 13 -5.38 7.35 -4.54
C MET A 13 -5.28 6.80 -5.95
N LEU A 14 -6.40 6.57 -6.62
CA LEU A 14 -6.40 6.02 -7.97
C LEU A 14 -5.91 7.02 -9.03
N THR A 15 -6.32 8.28 -8.96
CA THR A 15 -5.97 9.28 -9.97
C THR A 15 -4.58 9.88 -9.80
N VAL A 16 -4.19 10.22 -8.56
CA VAL A 16 -2.93 10.89 -8.25
C VAL A 16 -1.82 9.88 -7.98
N ASN A 17 -2.04 8.97 -7.03
CA ASN A 17 -0.99 8.03 -6.61
C ASN A 17 -0.74 6.95 -7.67
N MET A 18 -1.80 6.36 -8.21
CA MET A 18 -1.71 5.29 -9.20
C MET A 18 -1.76 5.78 -10.65
N ASN A 19 -2.09 7.07 -10.89
CA ASN A 19 -2.22 7.64 -12.24
C ASN A 19 -3.10 6.75 -13.15
N LEU A 20 -4.23 6.26 -12.61
CA LEU A 20 -5.15 5.34 -13.30
C LEU A 20 -5.63 5.94 -14.62
N LYS A 21 -5.55 5.16 -15.70
CA LYS A 21 -5.97 5.55 -17.04
C LYS A 21 -7.28 4.87 -17.44
N PRO A 22 -8.07 5.48 -18.30
CA PRO A 22 -9.26 4.83 -18.86
C PRO A 22 -8.93 3.47 -19.51
N GLY A 23 -9.76 2.47 -19.27
CA GLY A 23 -9.62 1.13 -19.82
C GLY A 23 -8.75 0.18 -18.99
N GLU A 24 -8.02 0.69 -18.01
CA GLU A 24 -7.16 -0.15 -17.16
C GLU A 24 -7.99 -0.99 -16.16
N LYS A 25 -7.42 -2.13 -15.78
CA LYS A 25 -8.01 -3.08 -14.83
C LYS A 25 -7.41 -2.89 -13.44
N VAL A 26 -8.26 -2.78 -12.44
CA VAL A 26 -7.87 -2.56 -11.04
C VAL A 26 -8.27 -3.75 -10.18
N LEU A 27 -7.33 -4.26 -9.40
CA LEU A 27 -7.59 -5.30 -8.39
C LEU A 27 -7.43 -4.71 -7.00
N PHE A 28 -8.45 -4.85 -6.17
CA PHE A 28 -8.34 -4.64 -4.72
C PHE A 28 -8.11 -5.98 -4.03
N LEU A 29 -7.06 -6.04 -3.23
CA LEU A 29 -6.70 -7.20 -2.41
C LEU A 29 -6.87 -6.91 -0.93
N THR A 30 -7.43 -7.88 -0.21
CA THR A 30 -7.47 -7.88 1.25
C THR A 30 -7.33 -9.29 1.77
N ASP A 31 -6.80 -9.43 2.98
CA ASP A 31 -6.75 -10.69 3.70
C ASP A 31 -7.93 -10.79 4.68
N VAL A 32 -8.40 -12.01 4.90
CA VAL A 32 -9.51 -12.32 5.80
C VAL A 32 -9.12 -13.43 6.76
N PRO A 33 -9.67 -13.44 8.00
CA PRO A 33 -9.51 -14.59 8.89
C PRO A 33 -10.21 -15.81 8.32
N THR A 34 -9.68 -16.99 8.66
CA THR A 34 -10.27 -18.28 8.35
C THR A 34 -10.55 -19.03 9.65
N GLU A 35 -11.18 -20.22 9.56
CA GLU A 35 -11.41 -21.08 10.75
C GLU A 35 -10.11 -21.45 11.48
N LYS A 36 -8.97 -21.48 10.80
CA LYS A 36 -7.65 -21.71 11.40
C LYS A 36 -7.20 -20.59 12.34
N ASP A 37 -7.83 -19.43 12.22
CA ASP A 37 -7.51 -18.28 13.02
C ASP A 37 -8.38 -18.16 14.28
N TRP A 38 -9.37 -19.05 14.51
CA TRP A 38 -10.31 -18.96 15.61
C TRP A 38 -9.67 -19.05 17.00
N GLU A 39 -8.50 -19.66 17.12
CA GLU A 39 -7.73 -19.70 18.36
C GLU A 39 -6.94 -18.43 18.65
N ARG A 40 -6.95 -17.47 17.70
CA ARG A 40 -6.25 -16.20 17.88
C ARG A 40 -6.98 -15.29 18.87
N PRO A 41 -6.26 -14.36 19.52
CA PRO A 41 -6.89 -13.36 20.35
C PRO A 41 -7.98 -12.59 19.58
N LEU A 42 -9.13 -12.40 20.23
CA LEU A 42 -10.28 -11.70 19.64
C LEU A 42 -9.93 -10.34 19.00
N PRO A 43 -9.07 -9.49 19.58
CA PRO A 43 -8.66 -8.23 18.94
C PRO A 43 -8.01 -8.42 17.57
N VAL A 44 -7.23 -9.49 17.37
CA VAL A 44 -6.60 -9.80 16.06
C VAL A 44 -7.65 -10.16 15.02
N LEU A 45 -8.64 -10.97 15.38
CA LEU A 45 -9.75 -11.32 14.48
C LEU A 45 -10.61 -10.12 14.13
N GLN A 46 -10.89 -9.27 15.12
CA GLN A 46 -11.64 -8.03 14.91
C GLN A 46 -10.91 -7.09 13.95
N ASP A 47 -9.60 -6.94 14.10
CA ASP A 47 -8.77 -6.09 13.27
C ASP A 47 -8.73 -6.58 11.81
N LEU A 48 -8.47 -7.88 11.59
CA LEU A 48 -8.53 -8.51 10.27
C LEU A 48 -9.88 -8.29 9.59
N THR A 49 -10.96 -8.55 10.31
CA THR A 49 -12.33 -8.42 9.79
C THR A 49 -12.68 -6.96 9.48
N LYS A 50 -12.36 -6.04 10.38
CA LYS A 50 -12.57 -4.59 10.20
C LYS A 50 -11.89 -4.09 8.94
N ARG A 51 -10.63 -4.49 8.73
CA ARG A 51 -9.84 -4.06 7.57
C ARG A 51 -10.41 -4.62 6.26
N ALA A 52 -10.78 -5.89 6.25
CA ALA A 52 -11.40 -6.49 5.08
C ALA A 52 -12.73 -5.82 4.70
N LEU A 53 -13.58 -5.52 5.67
CA LEU A 53 -14.83 -4.79 5.48
C LEU A 53 -14.58 -3.35 5.00
N PHE A 54 -13.57 -2.68 5.56
CA PHE A 54 -13.19 -1.34 5.13
C PHE A 54 -12.66 -1.34 3.68
N THR A 55 -11.80 -2.29 3.32
CA THR A 55 -11.32 -2.45 1.95
C THR A 55 -12.48 -2.66 0.97
N ARG A 56 -13.45 -3.49 1.36
CA ARG A 56 -14.68 -3.70 0.56
C ARG A 56 -15.49 -2.41 0.41
N ASN A 57 -15.64 -1.65 1.47
CA ASN A 57 -16.32 -0.35 1.44
C ASN A 57 -15.62 0.62 0.47
N VAL A 58 -14.29 0.77 0.56
CA VAL A 58 -13.52 1.63 -0.35
C VAL A 58 -13.69 1.18 -1.80
N PHE A 59 -13.59 -0.11 -2.08
CA PHE A 59 -13.83 -0.69 -3.40
C PHE A 59 -15.22 -0.34 -3.94
N ASP A 60 -16.27 -0.54 -3.14
CA ASP A 60 -17.65 -0.28 -3.57
C ASP A 60 -17.92 1.22 -3.81
N LEU A 61 -17.27 2.11 -3.03
CA LEU A 61 -17.37 3.55 -3.22
C LEU A 61 -16.72 4.02 -4.53
N VAL A 62 -15.54 3.51 -4.88
CA VAL A 62 -14.78 4.06 -6.02
C VAL A 62 -15.14 3.43 -7.35
N LYS A 63 -15.52 2.16 -7.41
CA LYS A 63 -15.82 1.49 -8.69
C LYS A 63 -16.93 2.19 -9.48
N ALA A 64 -17.86 2.87 -8.80
CA ALA A 64 -18.94 3.62 -9.43
C ALA A 64 -18.48 4.92 -10.10
N ASP A 65 -17.30 5.44 -9.73
CA ASP A 65 -16.76 6.69 -10.26
C ASP A 65 -15.90 6.49 -11.52
N PHE A 66 -15.46 5.26 -11.80
CA PHE A 66 -14.53 4.95 -12.88
C PHE A 66 -15.17 3.98 -13.91
N LEU A 67 -16.25 4.42 -14.55
CA LEU A 67 -17.06 3.60 -15.46
C LEU A 67 -16.29 3.09 -16.70
N GLN A 68 -15.15 3.68 -17.02
CA GLN A 68 -14.31 3.24 -18.15
C GLN A 68 -13.28 2.18 -17.72
N ASN A 69 -13.22 1.84 -16.44
CA ASN A 69 -12.27 0.89 -15.87
C ASN A 69 -13.00 -0.37 -15.37
N SER A 70 -12.30 -1.49 -15.32
CA SER A 70 -12.82 -2.68 -14.68
C SER A 70 -12.20 -2.85 -13.30
N PHE A 71 -13.04 -3.20 -12.32
CA PHE A 71 -12.66 -3.36 -10.92
C PHE A 71 -13.02 -4.74 -10.43
N ASP A 72 -12.04 -5.44 -9.87
CA ASP A 72 -12.23 -6.70 -9.19
C ASP A 72 -11.78 -6.60 -7.72
N PHE A 73 -12.42 -7.41 -6.88
CA PHE A 73 -12.12 -7.52 -5.46
C PHE A 73 -11.78 -8.96 -5.14
N LEU A 74 -10.65 -9.19 -4.48
CA LEU A 74 -10.22 -10.51 -4.06
C LEU A 74 -9.84 -10.51 -2.57
N ALA A 75 -10.57 -11.31 -1.79
CA ALA A 75 -10.21 -11.64 -0.42
C ALA A 75 -9.51 -13.01 -0.39
N TYR A 76 -8.45 -13.12 0.40
CA TYR A 76 -7.69 -14.36 0.54
C TYR A 76 -7.38 -14.66 2.02
N ALA A 77 -7.08 -15.91 2.34
CA ALA A 77 -6.74 -16.34 3.70
C ALA A 77 -5.51 -15.59 4.21
N ALA A 78 -5.62 -14.93 5.38
CA ALA A 78 -4.54 -14.15 5.97
C ALA A 78 -3.26 -14.99 6.13
N THR A 79 -2.11 -14.43 5.74
CA THR A 79 -0.80 -15.09 5.86
C THR A 79 -0.29 -15.08 7.30
N CYS A 80 -0.83 -14.19 8.12
CA CYS A 80 -0.51 -14.05 9.55
C CYS A 80 0.93 -13.65 9.87
N GLN A 81 1.69 -13.29 8.84
CA GLN A 81 3.06 -12.81 8.96
C GLN A 81 3.41 -11.92 7.76
N ASN A 82 4.04 -10.77 8.01
CA ASN A 82 4.52 -9.90 6.95
C ASN A 82 5.58 -10.60 6.09
N GLY A 83 5.51 -10.41 4.78
CA GLY A 83 6.45 -10.98 3.83
C GLY A 83 6.24 -12.46 3.50
N THR A 84 5.21 -13.10 4.05
CA THR A 84 4.83 -14.46 3.66
C THR A 84 4.10 -14.42 2.31
N GLU A 85 4.46 -15.34 1.42
CA GLU A 85 3.82 -15.45 0.11
C GLU A 85 2.31 -15.70 0.23
N PRO A 86 1.49 -15.00 -0.54
CA PRO A 86 0.06 -15.30 -0.60
C PRO A 86 -0.18 -16.64 -1.32
N PRO A 87 -1.39 -17.20 -1.24
CA PRO A 87 -1.75 -18.38 -2.05
C PRO A 87 -1.43 -18.17 -3.54
N ALA A 88 -0.96 -19.23 -4.21
CA ALA A 88 -0.50 -19.16 -5.62
C ALA A 88 -1.51 -18.50 -6.57
N GLY A 89 -2.81 -18.79 -6.42
CA GLY A 89 -3.86 -18.16 -7.22
C GLY A 89 -3.98 -16.63 -7.02
N VAL A 90 -3.57 -16.08 -5.85
CA VAL A 90 -3.50 -14.63 -5.62
C VAL A 90 -2.34 -14.04 -6.44
N ALA A 91 -1.16 -14.67 -6.38
CA ALA A 91 0.02 -14.22 -7.12
C ALA A 91 -0.24 -14.20 -8.66
N GLU A 92 -0.87 -15.25 -9.17
CA GLU A 92 -1.27 -15.33 -10.59
C GLU A 92 -2.31 -14.28 -10.96
N LYS A 93 -3.27 -14.03 -10.08
CA LYS A 93 -4.32 -13.03 -10.28
C LYS A 93 -3.74 -11.63 -10.35
N MET A 94 -2.83 -11.24 -9.45
CA MET A 94 -2.18 -9.93 -9.44
C MET A 94 -1.57 -9.56 -10.80
N GLN A 95 -0.99 -10.52 -11.50
CA GLN A 95 -0.31 -10.33 -12.78
C GLN A 95 -1.25 -10.05 -13.97
N GLN A 96 -2.58 -10.11 -13.78
CA GLN A 96 -3.59 -9.93 -14.82
C GLN A 96 -4.17 -8.52 -14.86
N TYR A 97 -3.69 -7.63 -13.99
CA TYR A 97 -4.19 -6.26 -13.81
C TYR A 97 -3.14 -5.21 -14.13
N ASP A 98 -3.60 -3.99 -14.38
CA ASP A 98 -2.72 -2.83 -14.58
C ASP A 98 -2.37 -2.17 -13.25
N VAL A 99 -3.31 -2.21 -12.30
CA VAL A 99 -3.16 -1.64 -10.95
C VAL A 99 -3.63 -2.64 -9.90
N VAL A 100 -2.85 -2.80 -8.84
CA VAL A 100 -3.20 -3.60 -7.65
C VAL A 100 -3.12 -2.74 -6.40
N ILE A 101 -4.21 -2.68 -5.65
CA ILE A 101 -4.33 -1.99 -4.36
C ILE A 101 -4.38 -3.05 -3.27
N MET A 102 -3.34 -3.14 -2.46
CA MET A 102 -3.21 -4.12 -1.39
C MET A 102 -3.55 -3.48 -0.04
N MET A 103 -4.80 -3.53 0.38
CA MET A 103 -5.31 -3.06 1.67
C MET A 103 -5.47 -4.25 2.62
N ASN A 104 -4.37 -4.83 3.03
CA ASN A 104 -4.30 -6.06 3.82
C ASN A 104 -3.69 -5.83 5.21
N SER A 105 -3.88 -6.79 6.10
CA SER A 105 -3.32 -6.74 7.46
C SER A 105 -1.86 -7.11 7.47
N TYR A 106 -1.48 -8.10 6.67
CA TYR A 106 -0.10 -8.58 6.57
C TYR A 106 0.51 -8.19 5.24
N SER A 107 1.64 -7.49 5.30
CA SER A 107 2.31 -6.92 4.14
C SER A 107 2.77 -7.98 3.13
N LEU A 108 2.46 -7.76 1.86
CA LEU A 108 2.99 -8.49 0.71
C LEU A 108 4.13 -7.75 -0.01
N SER A 109 4.60 -6.61 0.51
CA SER A 109 5.59 -5.74 -0.15
C SER A 109 6.86 -6.46 -0.57
N HIS A 110 7.33 -7.40 0.24
CA HIS A 110 8.59 -8.11 0.03
C HIS A 110 8.39 -9.59 -0.35
N THR A 111 7.30 -9.89 -1.09
CA THR A 111 7.02 -11.22 -1.62
C THR A 111 7.44 -11.36 -3.08
N ASN A 112 7.65 -12.59 -3.53
CA ASN A 112 7.87 -12.89 -4.95
C ASN A 112 6.62 -12.55 -5.77
N ALA A 113 5.42 -12.78 -5.22
CA ALA A 113 4.15 -12.44 -5.85
C ALA A 113 4.11 -10.96 -6.26
N ARG A 114 4.46 -10.03 -5.35
CA ARG A 114 4.55 -8.60 -5.64
C ARG A 114 5.65 -8.31 -6.68
N THR A 115 6.84 -8.90 -6.52
CA THR A 115 7.97 -8.68 -7.43
C THR A 115 7.63 -9.08 -8.86
N GLN A 116 7.10 -10.28 -9.07
CA GLN A 116 6.72 -10.77 -10.38
C GLN A 116 5.60 -9.95 -11.04
N ALA A 117 4.62 -9.46 -10.25
CA ALA A 117 3.59 -8.57 -10.77
C ALA A 117 4.20 -7.24 -11.25
N SER A 118 5.10 -6.62 -10.44
CA SER A 118 5.79 -5.38 -10.82
C SER A 118 6.66 -5.56 -12.07
N GLU A 119 7.41 -6.65 -12.18
CA GLU A 119 8.23 -6.98 -13.36
C GLU A 119 7.40 -7.13 -14.65
N ARG A 120 6.12 -7.51 -14.52
CA ARG A 120 5.16 -7.53 -15.63
C ARG A 120 4.52 -6.17 -15.92
N GLY A 121 4.90 -5.14 -15.19
CA GLY A 121 4.44 -3.77 -15.40
C GLY A 121 3.22 -3.37 -14.56
N VAL A 122 2.77 -4.21 -13.62
CA VAL A 122 1.67 -3.88 -12.71
C VAL A 122 2.12 -2.80 -11.73
N ARG A 123 1.34 -1.73 -11.58
CA ARG A 123 1.54 -0.71 -10.55
C ARG A 123 0.88 -1.15 -9.25
N ILE A 124 1.59 -1.05 -8.13
CA ILE A 124 1.10 -1.62 -6.88
C ILE A 124 1.22 -0.62 -5.74
N ALA A 125 0.08 -0.33 -5.09
CA ALA A 125 0.04 0.35 -3.79
C ALA A 125 -0.05 -0.69 -2.67
N SER A 126 0.93 -0.69 -1.77
CA SER A 126 0.94 -1.55 -0.58
C SER A 126 0.53 -0.73 0.64
N MET A 127 -0.56 -1.10 1.27
CA MET A 127 -1.20 -0.38 2.38
C MET A 127 -1.48 -1.33 3.56
N PRO A 128 -0.44 -2.03 4.08
CA PRO A 128 -0.65 -2.95 5.19
C PRO A 128 -1.04 -2.21 6.46
N GLY A 129 -2.03 -2.74 7.17
CA GLY A 129 -2.49 -2.11 8.41
C GLY A 129 -3.31 -0.84 8.22
N ILE A 130 -3.83 -0.59 7.01
CA ILE A 130 -4.65 0.58 6.71
C ILE A 130 -5.88 0.66 7.62
N GLU A 131 -6.18 1.86 8.10
CA GLU A 131 -7.31 2.17 8.96
C GLU A 131 -8.20 3.26 8.35
N PRO A 132 -9.52 3.26 8.65
CA PRO A 132 -10.45 4.26 8.12
C PRO A 132 -10.03 5.71 8.41
N GLU A 133 -9.45 5.95 9.58
CA GLU A 133 -8.99 7.26 10.04
C GLU A 133 -7.91 7.86 9.13
N MET A 134 -7.15 7.02 8.43
CA MET A 134 -6.11 7.45 7.48
C MET A 134 -6.69 8.11 6.23
N PHE A 135 -7.98 7.90 5.93
CA PHE A 135 -8.71 8.52 4.82
C PHE A 135 -9.39 9.83 5.21
N LEU A 136 -9.45 10.15 6.51
CA LEU A 136 -10.12 11.35 7.00
C LEU A 136 -9.19 12.58 6.97
N SER A 137 -9.75 13.75 7.32
CA SER A 137 -9.00 15.01 7.36
C SER A 137 -7.76 14.92 8.24
N GLY A 138 -6.60 15.31 7.71
CA GLY A 138 -5.31 15.20 8.40
C GLY A 138 -4.66 13.82 8.33
N GLY A 139 -5.34 12.82 7.77
CA GLY A 139 -4.76 11.50 7.53
C GLY A 139 -3.83 11.47 6.30
N PRO A 140 -2.98 10.44 6.19
CA PRO A 140 -1.99 10.34 5.11
C PRO A 140 -2.62 10.32 3.72
N MET A 141 -3.82 9.75 3.56
CA MET A 141 -4.51 9.69 2.27
C MET A 141 -5.02 11.07 1.77
N GLN A 142 -4.89 12.12 2.58
CA GLN A 142 -5.17 13.52 2.22
C GLN A 142 -3.89 14.33 2.00
N ALA A 143 -2.71 13.71 1.99
CA ALA A 143 -1.44 14.39 1.83
C ALA A 143 -1.28 15.00 0.42
N ASP A 144 -0.54 16.10 0.33
CA ASP A 144 -0.04 16.63 -0.93
C ASP A 144 1.16 15.79 -1.40
N TYR A 145 0.89 14.78 -2.19
CA TYR A 145 1.92 13.84 -2.68
C TYR A 145 2.94 14.48 -3.62
N ALA A 146 2.62 15.59 -4.29
CA ALA A 146 3.61 16.35 -5.04
C ALA A 146 4.66 16.96 -4.09
N LYS A 147 4.20 17.52 -2.97
CA LYS A 147 5.08 18.05 -1.93
C LYS A 147 5.88 16.95 -1.22
N VAL A 148 5.25 15.80 -0.94
CA VAL A 148 5.94 14.62 -0.38
C VAL A 148 7.10 14.21 -1.30
N LYS A 149 6.86 14.13 -2.62
CA LYS A 149 7.89 13.79 -3.61
C LYS A 149 9.05 14.77 -3.59
N GLU A 150 8.77 16.09 -3.60
CA GLU A 150 9.82 17.11 -3.54
C GLU A 150 10.71 16.94 -2.30
N VAL A 151 10.11 16.78 -1.13
CA VAL A 151 10.85 16.64 0.14
C VAL A 151 11.63 15.33 0.17
N THR A 152 11.03 14.23 -0.28
CA THR A 152 11.66 12.90 -0.32
C THR A 152 12.87 12.90 -1.25
N ALA A 153 12.78 13.52 -2.42
CA ALA A 153 13.88 13.64 -3.37
C ALA A 153 15.09 14.39 -2.76
N VAL A 154 14.85 15.48 -2.01
CA VAL A 154 15.92 16.21 -1.30
C VAL A 154 16.62 15.32 -0.29
N TRP A 155 15.88 14.54 0.49
CA TRP A 155 16.45 13.64 1.50
C TRP A 155 17.16 12.44 0.87
N ALA A 156 16.60 11.83 -0.17
CA ALA A 156 17.25 10.73 -0.90
C ALA A 156 18.60 11.16 -1.48
N LYS A 157 18.66 12.35 -2.09
CA LYS A 157 19.92 12.94 -2.59
C LYS A 157 20.94 13.15 -1.46
N LYS A 158 20.52 13.70 -0.31
CA LYS A 158 21.41 13.89 0.84
C LYS A 158 21.94 12.56 1.38
N LEU A 159 21.06 11.56 1.54
CA LEU A 159 21.44 10.24 2.03
C LEU A 159 22.40 9.53 1.08
N THR A 160 22.20 9.63 -0.24
CA THR A 160 23.11 9.07 -1.26
C THR A 160 24.51 9.68 -1.15
N ALA A 161 24.62 10.96 -0.86
CA ALA A 161 25.91 11.65 -0.68
C ALA A 161 26.55 11.44 0.71
N THR A 162 25.86 10.77 1.63
CA THR A 162 26.28 10.61 3.02
C THR A 162 27.07 9.32 3.19
N ARG A 163 28.16 9.36 3.96
CA ARG A 163 28.93 8.17 4.35
C ARG A 163 28.52 7.60 5.71
N ARG A 164 28.12 8.48 6.63
CA ARG A 164 27.78 8.08 8.01
C ARG A 164 26.57 8.87 8.50
N VAL A 165 25.67 8.19 9.16
CA VAL A 165 24.50 8.78 9.84
C VAL A 165 24.67 8.61 11.34
N ARG A 166 24.31 9.65 12.11
CA ARG A 166 24.17 9.60 13.57
C ARG A 166 22.77 10.04 13.96
N VAL A 167 22.10 9.23 14.75
CA VAL A 167 20.74 9.50 15.28
C VAL A 167 20.86 9.75 16.78
N LEU A 168 20.32 10.87 17.22
CA LEU A 168 20.30 11.28 18.64
C LEU A 168 18.86 11.60 19.05
N SER A 169 18.51 11.27 20.29
CA SER A 169 17.24 11.74 20.89
C SER A 169 17.45 12.15 22.34
N ALA A 170 16.54 12.96 22.85
CA ALA A 170 16.53 13.37 24.26
C ALA A 170 16.29 12.18 25.21
N GLN A 171 15.68 11.11 24.74
CA GLN A 171 15.44 9.87 25.49
C GLN A 171 16.65 8.93 25.53
N GLY A 172 17.81 9.37 25.02
CA GLY A 172 19.08 8.63 25.15
C GLY A 172 19.48 7.84 23.91
N THR A 173 18.77 7.92 22.79
CA THR A 173 19.24 7.30 21.54
C THR A 173 20.57 7.93 21.12
N ASN A 174 21.59 7.12 20.86
CA ASN A 174 22.87 7.54 20.30
C ASN A 174 23.39 6.43 19.38
N LEU A 175 22.88 6.42 18.14
CA LEU A 175 23.17 5.41 17.13
C LEU A 175 24.02 6.01 16.02
N SER A 176 25.12 5.35 15.65
CA SER A 176 25.94 5.72 14.48
C SER A 176 26.13 4.50 13.59
N PHE A 177 25.95 4.69 12.27
CA PHE A 177 26.13 3.62 11.27
C PHE A 177 26.61 4.18 9.94
N SER A 178 27.23 3.30 9.13
CA SER A 178 27.65 3.65 7.76
C SER A 178 26.53 3.42 6.78
N VAL A 179 26.38 4.36 5.83
CA VAL A 179 25.53 4.26 4.64
C VAL A 179 26.36 4.46 3.37
N GLU A 180 27.68 4.39 3.48
CA GLU A 180 28.61 4.58 2.36
C GLU A 180 28.31 3.59 1.23
N GLY A 181 28.26 4.11 0.01
CA GLY A 181 27.94 3.32 -1.19
C GLY A 181 26.47 2.91 -1.33
N ARG A 182 25.57 3.36 -0.44
CA ARG A 182 24.12 3.10 -0.55
C ARG A 182 23.41 4.26 -1.23
N THR A 183 22.48 3.93 -2.12
CA THR A 183 21.59 4.91 -2.74
C THR A 183 20.38 5.15 -1.86
N GLY A 184 20.04 6.43 -1.62
CA GLY A 184 18.78 6.80 -0.98
C GLY A 184 17.61 6.48 -1.91
N LEU A 185 16.59 5.82 -1.38
CA LEU A 185 15.37 5.49 -2.13
C LEU A 185 14.29 6.52 -1.86
N GLU A 186 13.52 6.85 -2.89
CA GLU A 186 12.38 7.75 -2.83
C GLU A 186 11.10 6.92 -2.75
N ASP A 187 10.55 6.75 -1.55
CA ASP A 187 9.19 6.18 -1.36
C ASP A 187 8.24 7.34 -1.10
N HIS A 188 7.67 7.88 -2.17
CA HIS A 188 6.91 9.13 -2.17
C HIS A 188 5.42 8.95 -2.45
N GLY A 189 4.93 7.70 -2.56
CA GLY A 189 3.52 7.41 -2.75
C GLY A 189 2.96 7.70 -4.15
N LEU A 190 3.79 8.01 -5.16
CA LEU A 190 3.36 8.19 -6.56
C LEU A 190 3.93 7.05 -7.41
N PHE A 191 3.04 6.21 -7.92
CA PHE A 191 3.38 4.99 -8.68
C PHE A 191 2.68 5.00 -10.04
N GLY A 192 3.01 5.99 -10.87
CA GLY A 192 2.35 6.25 -12.15
C GLY A 192 2.94 5.52 -13.36
N ALA A 193 4.19 5.05 -13.27
CA ALA A 193 4.84 4.31 -14.33
C ALA A 193 4.68 2.79 -14.18
N LYS A 194 4.73 2.06 -15.29
CA LYS A 194 4.62 0.58 -15.30
C LYS A 194 5.67 -0.06 -14.39
N GLY A 195 5.21 -0.97 -13.54
CA GLY A 195 6.05 -1.71 -12.61
C GLY A 195 6.44 -0.95 -11.33
N GLU A 196 6.06 0.32 -11.20
CA GLU A 196 6.26 1.06 -9.95
C GLU A 196 5.40 0.49 -8.82
N TRP A 197 5.98 0.48 -7.64
CA TRP A 197 5.30 0.04 -6.43
C TRP A 197 5.89 0.73 -5.20
N GLY A 198 5.14 0.77 -4.12
CA GLY A 198 5.61 1.27 -2.83
C GLY A 198 4.51 1.26 -1.78
N ASN A 199 4.85 1.81 -0.63
CA ASN A 199 3.88 1.99 0.44
C ASN A 199 3.12 3.31 0.24
N LEU A 200 1.84 3.28 0.59
CA LEU A 200 0.94 4.42 0.47
C LEU A 200 0.21 4.66 1.80
#